data_cb8a2c205af8024ce20a9078b5678f57
#
_entry.id   cb8a2c205af8024ce20a9078b5678f57
#
_cell.length_a   1.000
_cell.length_b   1.000
_cell.length_c   1.000
_cell.angle_alpha   90.00
_cell.angle_beta   90.00
_cell.angle_gamma   90.00
#
_symmetry.space_group_name_H-M   'P 1'
#
loop_
_entity.id
_entity.type
_entity.pdbx_description
1 polymer ?
#
loop_
_entity_poly.entity_id
_entity_poly.type
_entity_poly.pdbx_seq_one_letter_code
_entity_poly.pdbx_strand_id
1 'polypeptide(L)'
;HSTAQQRSPLKFLQPIIFNLFDNFSAIGGIKISTVADATADIFKLSGATTAASIEGGSDTGIVAGVAYERPEIALRVELVYEAEASFSLSTTGGLLGTATGNTTASVPDYRTLNFQTGIAEDTLLYGSIRQADWINHQVAVAPQTQAAPTSDFSDSTTYTIGIDSSASEIITPQITLSPYILL
;
A
#
# COMPACT_ATOMS: atom_id res chain seq x y z
N HIS A 1 -1.27 -23.77 19.30
CA HIS A 1 -0.31 -22.74 18.85
C HIS A 1 0.16 -23.09 17.44
N SER A 2 -0.46 -22.53 16.43
CA SER A 2 0.05 -22.56 15.06
C SER A 2 0.45 -21.14 14.69
N THR A 3 1.74 -20.89 14.64
CA THR A 3 2.31 -19.62 14.22
C THR A 3 2.30 -19.63 12.70
N ALA A 4 1.33 -18.99 12.09
CA ALA A 4 1.36 -18.71 10.66
C ALA A 4 2.50 -17.70 10.41
N GLN A 5 3.60 -18.14 9.83
CA GLN A 5 4.62 -17.26 9.30
C GLN A 5 4.10 -16.61 8.02
N GLN A 6 3.60 -15.42 8.16
CA GLN A 6 3.21 -14.58 7.04
C GLN A 6 4.49 -14.05 6.36
N ARG A 7 4.89 -14.69 5.29
CA ARG A 7 5.91 -14.17 4.37
C ARG A 7 5.19 -13.54 3.19
N SER A 8 5.04 -12.25 3.21
CA SER A 8 4.64 -11.49 2.02
C SER A 8 5.90 -11.08 1.26
N PRO A 9 6.21 -11.67 0.11
CA PRO A 9 7.23 -11.11 -0.76
C PRO A 9 6.58 -10.04 -1.64
N LEU A 10 6.62 -8.80 -1.18
CA LEU A 10 6.39 -7.66 -2.07
C LEU A 10 7.59 -7.57 -3.00
N LYS A 11 7.40 -7.90 -4.27
CA LYS A 11 8.39 -7.66 -5.31
C LYS A 11 8.14 -6.27 -5.89
N PHE A 12 9.00 -5.33 -5.57
CA PHE A 12 9.01 -4.02 -6.21
C PHE A 12 9.92 -4.07 -7.44
N LEU A 13 9.39 -3.63 -8.57
CA LEU A 13 10.21 -3.10 -9.63
C LEU A 13 10.58 -1.66 -9.23
N GLN A 14 11.87 -1.36 -9.16
CA GLN A 14 12.31 -0.01 -8.82
C GLN A 14 11.74 1.00 -9.82
N PRO A 15 11.19 2.13 -9.36
CA PRO A 15 10.76 3.18 -10.28
C PRO A 15 11.95 3.70 -11.07
N ILE A 16 11.73 3.99 -12.33
CA ILE A 16 12.72 4.60 -13.21
C ILE A 16 12.56 6.11 -13.09
N ILE A 17 13.66 6.81 -12.88
CA ILE A 17 13.71 8.27 -12.81
C ILE A 17 14.27 8.78 -14.14
N PHE A 18 13.52 9.68 -14.79
CA PHE A 18 13.90 10.34 -16.01
C PHE A 18 14.14 11.83 -15.73
N ASN A 19 15.36 12.31 -15.91
CA ASN A 19 15.64 13.74 -15.85
C ASN A 19 15.06 14.42 -17.09
N LEU A 20 14.12 15.33 -16.90
CA LEU A 20 13.45 16.07 -17.97
C LEU A 20 14.18 17.38 -18.29
N PHE A 21 14.59 18.10 -17.25
CA PHE A 21 15.30 19.39 -17.29
C PHE A 21 16.26 19.45 -16.11
N ASP A 22 17.07 20.49 -16.01
CA ASP A 22 18.12 20.62 -14.98
C ASP A 22 17.64 20.37 -13.54
N ASN A 23 16.37 20.71 -13.24
CA ASN A 23 15.82 20.63 -11.89
C ASN A 23 14.55 19.77 -11.79
N PHE A 24 14.09 19.14 -12.88
CA PHE A 24 12.87 18.37 -12.92
C PHE A 24 13.10 16.93 -13.38
N SER A 25 12.50 16.00 -12.66
CA SER A 25 12.51 14.58 -12.99
C SER A 25 11.09 14.01 -13.07
N ALA A 26 10.87 13.08 -13.99
CA ALA A 26 9.69 12.23 -14.00
C ALA A 26 10.01 10.90 -13.34
N ILE A 27 9.03 10.35 -12.62
CA ILE A 27 9.10 9.06 -11.96
C ILE A 27 8.09 8.15 -12.63
N GLY A 28 8.49 6.95 -13.03
CA GLY A 28 7.59 5.98 -13.64
C GLY A 28 7.96 4.57 -13.24
N GLY A 29 6.97 3.70 -13.00
CA GLY A 29 7.22 2.33 -12.63
C GLY A 29 5.98 1.46 -12.60
N ILE A 30 6.21 0.18 -12.33
CA ILE A 30 5.17 -0.82 -12.15
C ILE A 30 5.23 -1.29 -10.70
N LYS A 31 4.06 -1.31 -10.05
CA LYS A 31 3.86 -1.87 -8.70
C LYS A 31 3.19 -3.23 -8.84
N ILE A 32 3.74 -4.25 -8.20
CA ILE A 32 3.09 -5.55 -8.06
C ILE A 32 2.67 -5.71 -6.60
N SER A 33 1.37 -5.82 -6.38
CA SER A 33 0.78 -6.06 -5.07
C SER A 33 0.40 -7.52 -4.96
N THR A 34 0.75 -8.16 -3.84
CA THR A 34 0.48 -9.59 -3.62
C THR A 34 -0.20 -9.78 -2.26
N VAL A 35 -1.25 -10.56 -2.24
CA VAL A 35 -1.92 -11.03 -1.02
C VAL A 35 -1.58 -12.52 -0.85
N ALA A 36 -1.12 -12.91 0.32
CA ALA A 36 -0.85 -14.31 0.63
C ALA A 36 -2.15 -15.08 0.91
N ASP A 37 -2.06 -16.42 0.84
CA ASP A 37 -3.13 -17.29 1.30
C ASP A 37 -3.49 -16.97 2.76
N ALA A 38 -4.78 -16.96 3.06
CA ALA A 38 -5.29 -16.67 4.39
C ALA A 38 -6.34 -17.70 4.81
N THR A 39 -6.50 -17.84 6.12
CA THR A 39 -7.59 -18.64 6.70
C THR A 39 -8.37 -17.75 7.65
N ALA A 40 -9.68 -17.68 7.46
CA ALA A 40 -10.59 -16.93 8.32
C ALA A 40 -11.51 -17.89 9.07
N ASP A 41 -11.62 -17.73 10.38
CA ASP A 41 -12.57 -18.47 11.21
C ASP A 41 -13.90 -17.72 11.22
N ILE A 42 -14.94 -18.37 10.68
CA ILE A 42 -16.27 -17.80 10.60
C ILE A 42 -17.15 -18.39 11.70
N PHE A 43 -17.70 -17.53 12.54
CA PHE A 43 -18.60 -17.94 13.61
C PHE A 43 -20.02 -18.16 13.05
N LYS A 44 -20.57 -19.35 13.26
CA LYS A 44 -21.95 -19.66 12.88
C LYS A 44 -22.93 -19.27 13.97
N LEU A 45 -24.17 -18.92 13.61
CA LEU A 45 -25.25 -18.69 14.56
C LEU A 45 -25.51 -19.90 15.50
N SER A 46 -25.10 -21.10 15.10
CA SER A 46 -25.17 -22.32 15.93
C SER A 46 -24.13 -22.41 17.03
N GLY A 47 -23.25 -21.41 17.18
CA GLY A 47 -22.15 -21.43 18.16
C GLY A 47 -20.91 -22.22 17.71
N ALA A 48 -20.90 -22.79 16.51
CA ALA A 48 -19.73 -23.49 15.94
C ALA A 48 -18.89 -22.58 15.08
N THR A 49 -17.58 -22.74 15.13
CA THR A 49 -16.62 -22.08 14.22
C THR A 49 -16.33 -22.98 13.02
N THR A 50 -16.20 -22.41 11.86
CA THR A 50 -15.78 -23.10 10.64
C THR A 50 -14.73 -22.28 9.90
N ALA A 51 -13.66 -22.92 9.47
CA ALA A 51 -12.60 -22.25 8.75
C ALA A 51 -12.97 -22.07 7.26
N ALA A 52 -12.71 -20.88 6.75
CA ALA A 52 -12.69 -20.57 5.31
C ALA A 52 -11.25 -20.40 4.86
N SER A 53 -10.89 -21.00 3.74
CA SER A 53 -9.58 -20.83 3.10
C SER A 53 -9.73 -19.83 1.94
N ILE A 54 -8.90 -18.81 1.94
CA ILE A 54 -8.84 -17.77 0.91
C ILE A 54 -7.51 -17.92 0.20
N GLU A 55 -7.54 -18.20 -1.10
CA GLU A 55 -6.32 -18.27 -1.92
C GLU A 55 -5.78 -16.88 -2.18
N GLY A 56 -4.46 -16.75 -2.11
CA GLY A 56 -3.77 -15.50 -2.39
C GLY A 56 -3.87 -15.09 -3.86
N GLY A 57 -3.49 -13.86 -4.14
CA GLY A 57 -3.52 -13.31 -5.48
C GLY A 57 -2.50 -12.19 -5.67
N SER A 58 -2.37 -11.73 -6.91
CA SER A 58 -1.53 -10.58 -7.24
C SER A 58 -2.23 -9.67 -8.23
N ASP A 59 -1.94 -8.38 -8.12
CA ASP A 59 -2.39 -7.36 -9.05
C ASP A 59 -1.24 -6.41 -9.39
N THR A 60 -1.33 -5.78 -10.57
CA THR A 60 -0.29 -4.91 -11.11
C THR A 60 -0.84 -3.51 -11.33
N GLY A 61 -0.24 -2.54 -10.69
CA GLY A 61 -0.55 -1.12 -10.84
C GLY A 61 0.63 -0.33 -11.38
N ILE A 62 0.39 0.94 -11.66
CA ILE A 62 1.42 1.89 -12.06
C ILE A 62 1.83 2.78 -10.88
N VAL A 63 3.07 3.25 -10.93
CA VAL A 63 3.58 4.35 -10.12
C VAL A 63 3.99 5.46 -11.09
N ALA A 64 3.54 6.67 -10.84
CA ALA A 64 3.91 7.84 -11.64
C ALA A 64 4.14 9.04 -10.73
N GLY A 65 5.09 9.90 -11.09
CA GLY A 65 5.37 11.08 -10.27
C GLY A 65 6.23 12.10 -10.98
N VAL A 66 6.41 13.21 -10.31
CA VAL A 66 7.30 14.28 -10.71
C VAL A 66 8.10 14.75 -9.50
N ALA A 67 9.35 15.11 -9.72
CA ALA A 67 10.19 15.69 -8.68
C ALA A 67 10.83 16.99 -9.18
N TYR A 68 10.97 17.92 -8.25
CA TYR A 68 11.76 19.16 -8.43
C TYR A 68 12.90 19.17 -7.42
N GLU A 69 14.09 19.47 -7.89
CA GLU A 69 15.32 19.44 -7.08
C GLU A 69 16.12 20.72 -7.21
N ARG A 70 16.68 21.17 -6.10
CA ARG A 70 17.71 22.21 -6.05
C ARG A 70 18.85 21.76 -5.14
N PRO A 71 19.89 21.14 -5.72
CA PRO A 71 20.99 20.54 -4.95
C PRO A 71 21.73 21.53 -4.03
N GLU A 72 21.80 22.81 -4.43
CA GLU A 72 22.55 23.84 -3.66
C GLU A 72 22.00 24.06 -2.26
N ILE A 73 20.73 23.73 -2.02
CA ILE A 73 20.06 23.84 -0.72
C ILE A 73 19.47 22.51 -0.26
N ALA A 74 19.90 21.41 -0.88
CA ALA A 74 19.37 20.06 -0.65
C ALA A 74 17.84 19.99 -0.73
N LEU A 75 17.19 20.88 -1.52
CA LEU A 75 15.75 20.88 -1.71
C LEU A 75 15.34 19.79 -2.70
N ARG A 76 14.39 18.95 -2.31
CA ARG A 76 13.64 18.06 -3.19
C ARG A 76 12.17 18.08 -2.79
N VAL A 77 11.32 18.28 -3.77
CA VAL A 77 9.85 18.15 -3.61
C VAL A 77 9.38 17.15 -4.65
N GLU A 78 8.62 16.16 -4.23
CA GLU A 78 8.21 15.05 -5.06
C GLU A 78 6.72 14.75 -4.85
N LEU A 79 5.96 14.67 -5.95
CA LEU A 79 4.58 14.20 -5.95
C LEU A 79 4.53 12.86 -6.66
N VAL A 80 4.07 11.83 -5.95
CA VAL A 80 3.95 10.45 -6.45
C VAL A 80 2.50 9.98 -6.35
N TYR A 81 2.02 9.39 -7.41
CA TYR A 81 0.78 8.64 -7.51
C TYR A 81 1.07 7.15 -7.62
N GLU A 82 0.40 6.35 -6.82
CA GLU A 82 0.41 4.89 -6.89
C GLU A 82 -1.01 4.41 -7.19
N ALA A 83 -1.17 3.65 -8.25
CA ALA A 83 -2.48 3.10 -8.62
C ALA A 83 -3.02 2.12 -7.58
N GLU A 84 -4.34 2.01 -7.51
CA GLU A 84 -5.03 0.99 -6.73
C GLU A 84 -4.60 -0.42 -7.11
N ALA A 85 -4.87 -1.38 -6.23
CA ALA A 85 -4.77 -2.81 -6.52
C ALA A 85 -6.06 -3.50 -6.09
N SER A 86 -6.63 -4.33 -6.98
CA SER A 86 -7.89 -5.02 -6.75
C SER A 86 -7.71 -6.53 -6.85
N PHE A 87 -8.26 -7.25 -5.88
CA PHE A 87 -8.11 -8.69 -5.76
C PHE A 87 -9.48 -9.37 -5.77
N SER A 88 -9.60 -10.43 -6.58
CA SER A 88 -10.72 -11.37 -6.53
C SER A 88 -10.16 -12.73 -6.16
N LEU A 89 -10.31 -13.10 -4.90
CA LEU A 89 -9.64 -14.24 -4.27
C LEU A 89 -10.61 -15.41 -4.13
N SER A 90 -10.21 -16.58 -4.61
CA SER A 90 -10.99 -17.81 -4.45
C SER A 90 -11.11 -18.16 -2.97
N THR A 91 -12.34 -18.45 -2.53
CA THR A 91 -12.63 -18.79 -1.14
C THR A 91 -13.40 -20.10 -1.07
N THR A 92 -12.94 -21.02 -0.23
CA THR A 92 -13.57 -22.33 0.02
C THR A 92 -13.79 -22.56 1.50
N GLY A 93 -14.74 -23.43 1.85
CA GLY A 93 -15.03 -23.74 3.26
C GLY A 93 -15.94 -22.71 3.93
N GLY A 94 -15.86 -22.62 5.23
CA GLY A 94 -16.71 -21.72 6.01
C GLY A 94 -18.20 -22.01 5.84
N LEU A 95 -19.00 -20.98 5.56
CA LEU A 95 -20.42 -21.12 5.29
C LEU A 95 -20.72 -21.64 3.88
N LEU A 96 -19.75 -21.62 2.97
CA LEU A 96 -19.87 -22.19 1.61
C LEU A 96 -19.86 -23.72 1.64
N GLY A 97 -19.40 -24.36 2.72
CA GLY A 97 -19.19 -25.81 2.76
C GLY A 97 -18.15 -26.27 1.74
N THR A 98 -18.56 -27.02 0.72
CA THR A 98 -17.69 -27.47 -0.37
C THR A 98 -17.76 -26.57 -1.62
N ALA A 99 -18.65 -25.57 -1.63
CA ALA A 99 -18.74 -24.63 -2.73
C ALA A 99 -17.59 -23.62 -2.70
N THR A 100 -17.28 -23.05 -3.88
CA THR A 100 -16.29 -21.98 -4.02
C THR A 100 -17.02 -20.65 -4.16
N GLY A 101 -16.51 -19.62 -3.50
CA GLY A 101 -16.96 -18.25 -3.66
C GLY A 101 -15.77 -17.32 -3.91
N ASN A 102 -16.04 -16.05 -4.13
CA ASN A 102 -15.02 -15.04 -4.30
C ASN A 102 -15.03 -14.04 -3.15
N THR A 103 -13.85 -13.82 -2.56
CA THR A 103 -13.59 -12.71 -1.66
C THR A 103 -12.99 -11.58 -2.48
N THR A 104 -13.57 -10.39 -2.38
CA THR A 104 -13.03 -9.20 -3.02
C THR A 104 -12.35 -8.31 -1.98
N ALA A 105 -11.17 -7.86 -2.31
CA ALA A 105 -10.42 -6.89 -1.51
C ALA A 105 -9.71 -5.93 -2.44
N SER A 106 -9.52 -4.69 -2.02
CA SER A 106 -8.74 -3.72 -2.78
C SER A 106 -7.90 -2.85 -1.85
N VAL A 107 -6.80 -2.35 -2.40
CA VAL A 107 -5.94 -1.37 -1.78
C VAL A 107 -6.11 -0.09 -2.58
N PRO A 108 -6.39 1.06 -1.96
CA PRO A 108 -6.65 2.30 -2.67
C PRO A 108 -5.43 2.81 -3.43
N ASP A 109 -5.68 3.77 -4.30
CA ASP A 109 -4.63 4.61 -4.82
C ASP A 109 -4.06 5.50 -3.69
N TYR A 110 -2.78 5.82 -3.84
CA TYR A 110 -2.08 6.72 -2.93
C TYR A 110 -1.57 7.94 -3.68
N ARG A 111 -1.69 9.09 -3.05
CA ARG A 111 -1.07 10.34 -3.48
C ARG A 111 -0.15 10.80 -2.36
N THR A 112 1.15 10.84 -2.66
CA THR A 112 2.16 11.20 -1.68
C THR A 112 2.93 12.41 -2.15
N LEU A 113 2.95 13.45 -1.32
CA LEU A 113 3.83 14.61 -1.46
C LEU A 113 4.97 14.42 -0.47
N ASN A 114 6.18 14.26 -0.97
CA ASN A 114 7.41 14.23 -0.18
C ASN A 114 8.15 15.56 -0.32
N PHE A 115 8.80 16.02 0.72
CA PHE A 115 9.69 17.17 0.67
C PHE A 115 10.90 16.97 1.58
N GLN A 116 12.01 17.54 1.19
CA GLN A 116 13.19 17.71 2.02
C GLN A 116 13.89 19.03 1.67
N THR A 117 14.60 19.61 2.62
CA THR A 117 15.46 20.79 2.41
C THR A 117 16.56 20.85 3.46
N GLY A 118 17.73 21.37 3.10
CA GLY A 118 18.79 21.73 4.03
C GLY A 118 18.37 22.95 4.86
N ILE A 119 18.49 22.88 6.17
CA ILE A 119 18.18 23.98 7.10
C ILE A 119 19.42 24.50 7.81
N ALA A 120 20.48 23.71 7.87
CA ALA A 120 21.81 24.07 8.38
C ALA A 120 22.86 23.14 7.74
N GLU A 121 24.13 23.39 8.00
CA GLU A 121 25.22 22.48 7.63
C GLU A 121 24.94 21.09 8.24
N ASP A 122 25.05 20.05 7.43
CA ASP A 122 24.77 18.65 7.78
C ASP A 122 23.37 18.38 8.38
N THR A 123 22.39 19.29 8.15
CA THR A 123 21.06 19.15 8.73
C THR A 123 19.97 19.27 7.67
N LEU A 124 19.16 18.19 7.53
CA LEU A 124 18.00 18.15 6.64
C LEU A 124 16.69 18.16 7.44
N LEU A 125 15.76 18.97 7.00
CA LEU A 125 14.33 18.86 7.33
C LEU A 125 13.65 18.07 6.24
N TYR A 126 12.86 17.08 6.57
CA TYR A 126 12.09 16.29 5.62
C TYR A 126 10.68 16.00 6.13
N GLY A 127 9.79 15.64 5.21
CA GLY A 127 8.46 15.22 5.58
C GLY A 127 7.64 14.71 4.40
N SER A 128 6.44 14.24 4.71
CA SER A 128 5.51 13.78 3.70
C SER A 128 4.05 13.99 4.10
N ILE A 129 3.19 14.10 3.08
CA ILE A 129 1.74 14.05 3.21
C ILE A 129 1.27 12.93 2.29
N ARG A 130 0.58 11.92 2.83
CA ARG A 130 0.05 10.78 2.08
C ARG A 130 -1.45 10.70 2.27
N GLN A 131 -2.18 10.64 1.17
CA GLN A 131 -3.63 10.47 1.12
C GLN A 131 -3.98 9.10 0.54
N ALA A 132 -5.00 8.46 1.11
CA ALA A 132 -5.57 7.20 0.65
C ALA A 132 -7.10 7.24 0.76
N ASP A 133 -7.79 6.86 -0.31
CA ASP A 133 -9.26 6.80 -0.41
C ASP A 133 -9.73 5.39 -0.01
N TRP A 134 -9.83 5.12 1.29
CA TRP A 134 -10.26 3.82 1.81
C TRP A 134 -11.75 3.58 1.78
N ILE A 135 -12.58 4.63 1.71
CA ILE A 135 -14.05 4.50 1.79
C ILE A 135 -14.62 3.66 0.65
N ASN A 136 -13.99 3.70 -0.53
CA ASN A 136 -14.38 2.97 -1.71
C ASN A 136 -13.73 1.57 -1.82
N HIS A 137 -12.84 1.22 -0.88
CA HIS A 137 -12.01 0.01 -0.92
C HIS A 137 -12.32 -0.93 0.26
N GLN A 138 -13.58 -1.35 0.33
CA GLN A 138 -14.06 -2.25 1.37
C GLN A 138 -13.80 -3.71 1.01
N VAL A 139 -13.60 -4.55 2.03
CA VAL A 139 -13.42 -6.00 1.88
C VAL A 139 -14.78 -6.70 1.94
N ALA A 140 -15.06 -7.56 0.99
CA ALA A 140 -16.25 -8.40 0.97
C ALA A 140 -15.83 -9.87 0.92
N VAL A 141 -16.01 -10.58 2.06
CA VAL A 141 -15.66 -12.00 2.18
C VAL A 141 -16.85 -12.88 1.78
N ALA A 142 -16.59 -13.87 0.90
CA ALA A 142 -17.60 -14.88 0.57
C ALA A 142 -17.99 -15.73 1.83
N PRO A 143 -19.25 -16.15 1.99
CA PRO A 143 -20.33 -16.23 1.01
C PRO A 143 -21.37 -15.11 1.13
N GLN A 144 -20.97 -13.88 1.02
CA GLN A 144 -21.96 -12.81 1.12
C GLN A 144 -22.81 -12.79 -0.16
N THR A 145 -24.06 -13.21 0.00
CA THR A 145 -25.06 -13.17 -1.09
C THR A 145 -25.65 -11.78 -1.29
N GLN A 146 -25.35 -10.84 -0.40
CA GLN A 146 -25.65 -9.42 -0.49
C GLN A 146 -24.36 -8.66 -0.36
N ALA A 147 -24.20 -7.62 -1.19
CA ALA A 147 -23.00 -6.79 -1.32
C ALA A 147 -22.73 -5.89 -0.11
N ALA A 148 -22.91 -6.38 1.11
CA ALA A 148 -22.50 -5.66 2.29
C ALA A 148 -21.03 -5.98 2.56
N PRO A 149 -20.15 -4.97 2.58
CA PRO A 149 -18.75 -5.18 2.93
C PRO A 149 -18.61 -5.67 4.38
N THR A 150 -17.56 -6.45 4.64
CA THR A 150 -17.21 -6.91 6.00
C THR A 150 -16.33 -5.90 6.75
N SER A 151 -15.85 -4.87 6.05
CA SER A 151 -15.05 -3.78 6.62
C SER A 151 -15.80 -2.46 6.53
N ASP A 152 -15.38 -1.50 7.34
CA ASP A 152 -15.88 -0.12 7.35
C ASP A 152 -14.66 0.82 7.46
N PHE A 153 -13.93 0.93 6.35
CA PHE A 153 -12.77 1.79 6.27
C PHE A 153 -13.15 3.21 5.91
N SER A 154 -12.41 4.16 6.44
CA SER A 154 -12.53 5.59 6.15
C SER A 154 -11.25 6.11 5.50
N ASP A 155 -11.38 7.16 4.71
CA ASP A 155 -10.26 7.85 4.09
C ASP A 155 -9.22 8.29 5.12
N SER A 156 -7.97 8.23 4.73
CA SER A 156 -6.88 8.60 5.61
C SER A 156 -5.93 9.61 4.99
N THR A 157 -5.44 10.51 5.83
CA THR A 157 -4.31 11.40 5.50
C THR A 157 -3.26 11.27 6.58
N THR A 158 -2.06 10.86 6.17
CA THR A 158 -0.91 10.70 7.06
C THR A 158 0.08 11.83 6.83
N TYR A 159 0.57 12.41 7.93
CA TYR A 159 1.60 13.45 7.91
C TYR A 159 2.84 12.92 8.60
N THR A 160 4.00 13.16 8.00
CA THR A 160 5.30 12.83 8.58
C THR A 160 6.18 14.07 8.54
N ILE A 161 6.95 14.31 9.61
CA ILE A 161 7.97 15.34 9.65
C ILE A 161 9.16 14.81 10.45
N GLY A 162 10.37 15.12 10.02
CA GLY A 162 11.59 14.71 10.70
C GLY A 162 12.76 15.64 10.38
N ILE A 163 13.79 15.56 11.22
CA ILE A 163 15.05 16.25 11.06
C ILE A 163 16.16 15.21 11.13
N ASP A 164 17.10 15.25 10.20
CA ASP A 164 18.31 14.45 10.21
C ASP A 164 19.52 15.39 10.29
N SER A 165 20.32 15.26 11.33
CA SER A 165 21.52 16.05 11.58
C SER A 165 22.82 15.35 11.18
N SER A 166 22.76 14.20 10.55
CA SER A 166 23.91 13.42 10.09
C SER A 166 24.00 13.32 8.56
N ALA A 167 23.11 14.01 7.84
CA ALA A 167 23.00 13.91 6.40
C ALA A 167 24.09 14.73 5.70
N SER A 168 25.11 14.06 5.21
CA SER A 168 26.14 14.67 4.35
C SER A 168 25.79 14.68 2.86
N GLU A 169 24.67 14.03 2.47
CA GLU A 169 24.20 13.92 1.09
C GLU A 169 22.67 13.98 1.02
N ILE A 170 22.15 14.33 -0.17
CA ILE A 170 20.71 14.27 -0.47
C ILE A 170 20.25 12.81 -0.25
N ILE A 171 19.46 12.59 0.80
CA ILE A 171 18.79 11.31 0.98
C ILE A 171 17.74 11.20 -0.14
N THR A 172 17.99 10.34 -1.11
CA THR A 172 16.92 9.94 -2.03
C THR A 172 15.89 9.18 -1.18
N PRO A 173 14.69 9.75 -0.92
CA PRO A 173 13.71 9.05 -0.12
C PRO A 173 13.40 7.73 -0.81
N GLN A 174 13.74 6.64 -0.16
CA GLN A 174 13.26 5.34 -0.61
C GLN A 174 11.76 5.39 -0.42
N ILE A 175 11.00 5.19 -1.50
CA ILE A 175 9.55 5.03 -1.41
C ILE A 175 9.30 3.79 -0.55
N THR A 176 9.17 4.00 0.75
CA THR A 176 8.79 2.93 1.67
C THR A 176 7.29 2.77 1.53
N LEU A 177 6.89 1.92 0.61
CA LEU A 177 5.51 1.47 0.50
C LEU A 177 5.23 0.62 1.74
N SER A 178 4.47 1.16 2.66
CA SER A 178 4.11 0.46 3.90
C SER A 178 2.95 -0.51 3.61
N PRO A 179 3.15 -1.82 3.70
CA PRO A 179 2.11 -2.81 3.50
C PRO A 179 1.49 -3.18 4.85
N TYR A 180 0.67 -2.33 5.42
CA TYR A 180 -0.16 -2.76 6.54
C TYR A 180 -1.60 -2.87 6.10
N ILE A 181 -2.00 -4.09 5.71
CA ILE A 181 -3.37 -4.55 5.84
C ILE A 181 -3.38 -5.39 7.11
N LEU A 182 -3.92 -4.86 8.20
CA LEU A 182 -4.34 -5.63 9.37
C LEU A 182 -5.75 -6.15 9.05
N LEU A 183 -5.86 -7.45 8.84
CA LEU A 183 -7.12 -8.20 8.91
C LEU A 183 -7.38 -8.64 10.34
#